data_5041716a09048f29cde530e3b744c6d0
#
_entry.id   5041716a09048f29cde530e3b744c6d0
#
_cell.length_a   1.000
_cell.length_b   1.000
_cell.length_c   1.000
_cell.angle_alpha   90.00
_cell.angle_beta   90.00
_cell.angle_gamma   90.00
#
_symmetry.space_group_name_H-M   'P 1'
#
loop_
_entity.id
_entity.type
_entity.pdbx_description
1 polymer ?
#
loop_
_entity_poly.entity_id
_entity_poly.type
_entity_poly.pdbx_seq_one_letter_code
_entity_poly.pdbx_strand_id
1 'polypeptide(L)'
;TTLVREMERARRHGFTEGEYARAKANYLRALENAYNERSKTKNTQYAEEYVRHFIDNEPIPGIEAEYALMSQVANMIPAAAINQMMQALMSDSNLVITVFAPEKEGLVYPTKERLLELVAQVKAEEIEPYVDKVSDEPLISQLPQAGKVVKTEAGMYDSKVYTLSNGVKVIVKPTD
;
A
#
# COMPACT_ATOMS: atom_id res chain seq x y z
N THR A 1 -21.98 -8.75 -2.72
CA THR A 1 -21.66 -10.05 -2.12
C THR A 1 -20.17 -10.20 -1.88
N THR A 2 -19.31 -10.08 -2.92
CA THR A 2 -17.84 -10.31 -2.80
C THR A 2 -17.18 -9.44 -1.73
N LEU A 3 -17.43 -8.13 -1.73
CA LEU A 3 -16.87 -7.22 -0.73
C LEU A 3 -17.20 -7.68 0.70
N VAL A 4 -18.46 -7.97 0.99
CA VAL A 4 -18.88 -8.43 2.32
C VAL A 4 -18.22 -9.75 2.69
N ARG A 5 -18.06 -10.67 1.72
CA ARG A 5 -17.40 -11.96 1.95
C ARG A 5 -15.91 -11.77 2.29
N GLU A 6 -15.19 -10.89 1.61
CA GLU A 6 -13.78 -10.63 1.93
C GLU A 6 -13.62 -9.90 3.28
N MET A 7 -14.54 -9.01 3.62
CA MET A 7 -14.58 -8.40 4.95
C MET A 7 -14.81 -9.46 6.05
N GLU A 8 -15.78 -10.36 5.85
CA GLU A 8 -16.04 -11.47 6.78
C GLU A 8 -14.86 -12.45 6.84
N ARG A 9 -14.17 -12.70 5.74
CA ARG A 9 -12.94 -13.51 5.71
C ARG A 9 -11.86 -12.89 6.59
N ALA A 10 -11.58 -11.60 6.39
CA ALA A 10 -10.61 -10.87 7.20
C ALA A 10 -10.99 -10.84 8.69
N ARG A 11 -12.28 -10.66 8.99
CA ARG A 11 -12.79 -10.66 10.38
C ARG A 11 -12.61 -12.03 11.06
N ARG A 12 -12.91 -13.12 10.36
CA ARG A 12 -12.89 -14.47 10.93
C ARG A 12 -11.50 -15.08 11.00
N HIS A 13 -10.68 -14.85 9.98
CA HIS A 13 -9.39 -15.51 9.80
C HIS A 13 -8.18 -14.58 9.91
N GLY A 14 -8.42 -13.26 9.87
CA GLY A 14 -7.34 -12.27 9.85
C GLY A 14 -6.59 -12.24 8.52
N PHE A 15 -5.46 -11.55 8.54
CA PHE A 15 -4.50 -11.47 7.45
C PHE A 15 -3.38 -12.48 7.65
N THR A 16 -2.82 -12.96 6.56
CA THR A 16 -1.65 -13.86 6.58
C THR A 16 -0.37 -13.11 6.95
N GLU A 17 0.63 -13.83 7.41
CA GLU A 17 1.96 -13.26 7.68
C GLU A 17 2.57 -12.63 6.41
N GLY A 18 2.34 -13.22 5.23
CA GLY A 18 2.81 -12.68 3.95
C GLY A 18 2.15 -11.35 3.60
N GLU A 19 0.83 -11.22 3.76
CA GLU A 19 0.11 -9.96 3.57
C GLU A 19 0.60 -8.89 4.52
N TYR A 20 0.75 -9.22 5.80
CA TYR A 20 1.27 -8.32 6.81
C TYR A 20 2.69 -7.85 6.50
N ALA A 21 3.59 -8.77 6.13
CA ALA A 21 4.98 -8.44 5.79
C ALA A 21 5.07 -7.47 4.60
N ARG A 22 4.26 -7.69 3.56
CA ARG A 22 4.20 -6.79 2.41
C ARG A 22 3.63 -5.42 2.76
N ALA A 23 2.56 -5.37 3.54
CA ALA A 23 1.96 -4.11 4.00
C ALA A 23 2.96 -3.31 4.85
N LYS A 24 3.64 -3.97 5.79
CA LYS A 24 4.68 -3.35 6.61
C LYS A 24 5.86 -2.83 5.77
N ALA A 25 6.35 -3.61 4.82
CA ALA A 25 7.44 -3.20 3.94
C ALA A 25 7.05 -1.98 3.09
N ASN A 26 5.81 -1.92 2.59
CA ASN A 26 5.30 -0.79 1.83
C ASN A 26 5.16 0.47 2.71
N TYR A 27 4.66 0.32 3.93
CA TYR A 27 4.54 1.41 4.89
C TYR A 27 5.92 2.00 5.23
N LEU A 28 6.89 1.16 5.60
CA LEU A 28 8.25 1.61 5.93
C LEU A 28 8.95 2.30 4.75
N ARG A 29 8.75 1.79 3.54
CA ARG A 29 9.29 2.44 2.32
C ARG A 29 8.63 3.79 2.05
N ALA A 30 7.33 3.90 2.22
CA ALA A 30 6.62 5.17 2.07
C ALA A 30 7.11 6.21 3.09
N LEU A 31 7.31 5.79 4.33
CA LEU A 31 7.82 6.63 5.41
C LEU A 31 9.27 7.08 5.14
N GLU A 32 10.14 6.18 4.68
CA GLU A 32 11.51 6.49 4.27
C GLU A 32 11.54 7.50 3.11
N ASN A 33 10.69 7.32 2.12
CA ASN A 33 10.56 8.25 1.01
C ASN A 33 10.09 9.64 1.48
N ALA A 34 9.09 9.70 2.36
CA ALA A 34 8.63 10.96 2.95
C ALA A 34 9.75 11.67 3.72
N TYR A 35 10.55 10.94 4.49
CA TYR A 35 11.71 11.48 5.19
C TYR A 35 12.78 12.02 4.22
N ASN A 36 13.14 11.25 3.19
CA ASN A 36 14.15 11.64 2.21
C ASN A 36 13.72 12.85 1.36
N GLU A 37 12.43 12.96 1.08
CA GLU A 37 11.85 14.04 0.26
C GLU A 37 11.26 15.21 1.08
N ARG A 38 11.50 15.26 2.40
CA ARG A 38 10.88 16.23 3.31
C ARG A 38 11.08 17.71 2.90
N SER A 39 12.23 18.04 2.28
CA SER A 39 12.46 19.38 1.77
C SER A 39 11.58 19.76 0.58
N LYS A 40 10.91 18.80 -0.04
CA LYS A 40 10.01 18.98 -1.19
C LYS A 40 8.53 18.85 -0.82
N THR A 41 8.22 18.70 0.46
CA THR A 41 6.85 18.58 0.96
C THR A 41 6.05 19.84 0.61
N LYS A 42 4.89 19.65 0.02
CA LYS A 42 4.01 20.75 -0.40
C LYS A 42 3.31 21.38 0.80
N ASN A 43 3.09 22.69 0.75
CA ASN A 43 2.38 23.43 1.80
C ASN A 43 0.97 22.90 2.06
N THR A 44 0.30 22.34 1.05
CA THR A 44 -1.01 21.70 1.22
C THR A 44 -0.98 20.51 2.18
N GLN A 45 0.08 19.71 2.18
CA GLN A 45 0.24 18.57 3.10
C GLN A 45 0.39 19.04 4.55
N TYR A 46 1.19 20.10 4.78
CA TYR A 46 1.26 20.71 6.11
C TYR A 46 -0.06 21.33 6.56
N ALA A 47 -0.79 21.97 5.65
CA ALA A 47 -2.10 22.52 5.98
C ALA A 47 -3.11 21.43 6.38
N GLU A 48 -3.12 20.30 5.66
CA GLU A 48 -3.95 19.14 6.00
C GLU A 48 -3.57 18.53 7.35
N GLU A 49 -2.29 18.46 7.68
CA GLU A 49 -1.78 17.99 8.98
C GLU A 49 -2.26 18.91 10.12
N TYR A 50 -2.16 20.22 9.94
CA TYR A 50 -2.65 21.21 10.93
C TYR A 50 -4.17 21.18 11.10
N VAL A 51 -4.92 20.94 10.03
CA VAL A 51 -6.38 20.77 10.10
C VAL A 51 -6.73 19.53 10.92
N ARG A 52 -6.10 18.40 10.68
CA ARG A 52 -6.31 17.18 11.49
C ARG A 52 -5.91 17.38 12.95
N HIS A 53 -4.80 18.06 13.19
CA HIS A 53 -4.43 18.41 14.55
C HIS A 53 -5.49 19.25 15.26
N PHE A 54 -6.03 20.26 14.56
CA PHE A 54 -7.05 21.14 15.15
C PHE A 54 -8.39 20.44 15.40
N ILE A 55 -8.83 19.58 14.48
CA ILE A 55 -10.13 18.89 14.55
C ILE A 55 -10.06 17.67 15.46
N ASP A 56 -9.02 16.84 15.29
CA ASP A 56 -8.94 15.51 15.89
C ASP A 56 -7.89 15.42 17.01
N ASN A 57 -7.20 16.53 17.31
CA ASN A 57 -6.08 16.59 18.25
C ASN A 57 -4.95 15.60 17.90
N GLU A 58 -4.75 15.33 16.60
CA GLU A 58 -3.69 14.46 16.10
C GLU A 58 -2.31 15.08 16.39
N PRO A 59 -1.33 14.34 16.93
CA PRO A 59 0.01 14.86 17.16
C PRO A 59 0.71 15.31 15.87
N ILE A 60 1.53 16.36 15.94
CA ILE A 60 2.37 16.85 14.83
C ILE A 60 3.85 16.69 15.24
N PRO A 61 4.42 15.48 15.19
CA PRO A 61 5.81 15.24 15.60
C PRO A 61 6.85 15.75 14.58
N GLY A 62 6.42 15.97 13.35
CA GLY A 62 7.31 16.18 12.20
C GLY A 62 7.91 14.88 11.67
N ILE A 63 8.23 14.86 10.38
CA ILE A 63 8.64 13.64 9.66
C ILE A 63 9.93 13.00 10.22
N GLU A 64 10.86 13.80 10.76
CA GLU A 64 12.09 13.27 11.35
C GLU A 64 11.80 12.41 12.59
N ALA A 65 10.96 12.90 13.48
CA ALA A 65 10.58 12.17 14.68
C ALA A 65 9.67 11.00 14.36
N GLU A 66 8.74 11.16 13.42
CA GLU A 66 7.86 10.11 12.94
C GLU A 66 8.66 8.96 12.31
N TYR A 67 9.61 9.27 11.42
CA TYR A 67 10.47 8.27 10.80
C TYR A 67 11.29 7.50 11.84
N ALA A 68 11.92 8.20 12.78
CA ALA A 68 12.73 7.57 13.83
C ALA A 68 11.89 6.64 14.72
N LEU A 69 10.71 7.09 15.15
CA LEU A 69 9.81 6.33 16.01
C LEU A 69 9.20 5.13 15.26
N MET A 70 8.59 5.38 14.10
CA MET A 70 7.81 4.36 13.40
C MET A 70 8.69 3.29 12.77
N SER A 71 9.93 3.60 12.38
CA SER A 71 10.90 2.59 11.93
C SER A 71 11.22 1.55 13.02
N GLN A 72 11.13 1.93 14.29
CA GLN A 72 11.30 1.02 15.41
C GLN A 72 9.98 0.30 15.77
N VAL A 73 8.92 1.07 15.96
CA VAL A 73 7.61 0.57 16.42
C VAL A 73 7.01 -0.43 15.43
N ALA A 74 7.07 -0.17 14.12
CA ALA A 74 6.54 -1.07 13.11
C ALA A 74 7.18 -2.47 13.14
N ASN A 75 8.44 -2.58 13.58
CA ASN A 75 9.12 -3.87 13.74
C ASN A 75 8.73 -4.62 15.03
N MET A 76 8.14 -3.93 15.99
CA MET A 76 7.69 -4.53 17.25
C MET A 76 6.25 -5.04 17.19
N ILE A 77 5.46 -4.59 16.21
CA ILE A 77 4.06 -5.00 16.06
C ILE A 77 4.02 -6.35 15.33
N PRO A 78 3.47 -7.42 15.92
CA PRO A 78 3.27 -8.68 15.22
C PRO A 78 1.96 -8.68 14.42
N ALA A 79 1.84 -9.52 13.39
CA ALA A 79 0.62 -9.70 12.62
C ALA A 79 -0.60 -10.04 13.50
N ALA A 80 -0.40 -10.82 14.55
CA ALA A 80 -1.44 -11.18 15.50
C ALA A 80 -2.11 -9.96 16.16
N ALA A 81 -1.35 -8.90 16.48
CA ALA A 81 -1.90 -7.67 17.06
C ALA A 81 -2.80 -6.93 16.05
N ILE A 82 -2.40 -6.89 14.77
CA ILE A 82 -3.22 -6.32 13.70
C ILE A 82 -4.51 -7.11 13.51
N ASN A 83 -4.43 -8.43 13.51
CA ASN A 83 -5.59 -9.31 13.38
C ASN A 83 -6.57 -9.14 14.55
N GLN A 84 -6.07 -9.01 15.77
CA GLN A 84 -6.90 -8.74 16.95
C GLN A 84 -7.59 -7.38 16.85
N MET A 85 -6.88 -6.34 16.41
CA MET A 85 -7.45 -5.02 16.20
C MET A 85 -8.53 -5.04 15.11
N MET A 86 -8.29 -5.76 14.00
CA MET A 86 -9.26 -5.91 12.92
C MET A 86 -10.57 -6.54 13.41
N GLN A 87 -10.51 -7.57 14.24
CA GLN A 87 -11.69 -8.19 14.84
C GLN A 87 -12.47 -7.22 15.74
N ALA A 88 -11.78 -6.38 16.49
CA ALA A 88 -12.40 -5.38 17.36
C ALA A 88 -13.07 -4.23 16.57
N LEU A 89 -12.47 -3.82 15.45
CA LEU A 89 -13.01 -2.75 14.60
C LEU A 89 -14.21 -3.18 13.75
N MET A 90 -14.25 -4.43 13.33
CA MET A 90 -15.33 -4.96 12.50
C MET A 90 -16.48 -5.52 13.35
N SER A 91 -17.31 -4.63 13.87
CA SER A 91 -18.51 -5.00 14.61
C SER A 91 -19.77 -4.99 13.73
N ASP A 92 -20.83 -5.67 14.19
CA ASP A 92 -22.13 -5.67 13.52
C ASP A 92 -22.97 -4.42 13.84
N SER A 93 -22.48 -3.59 14.78
CA SER A 93 -23.11 -2.31 15.14
C SER A 93 -22.55 -1.19 14.26
N ASN A 94 -23.41 -0.21 13.97
CA ASN A 94 -23.06 0.96 13.17
C ASN A 94 -22.63 0.66 11.72
N LEU A 95 -23.15 -0.44 11.15
CA LEU A 95 -22.90 -0.78 9.75
C LEU A 95 -23.74 0.13 8.84
N VAL A 96 -23.08 0.90 7.98
CA VAL A 96 -23.70 1.71 6.93
C VAL A 96 -23.27 1.15 5.58
N ILE A 97 -24.26 0.86 4.73
CA ILE A 97 -24.02 0.41 3.36
C ILE A 97 -24.50 1.50 2.40
N THR A 98 -23.56 2.06 1.63
CA THR A 98 -23.86 3.03 0.58
C THR A 98 -23.51 2.46 -0.78
N VAL A 99 -24.37 2.70 -1.77
CA VAL A 99 -24.13 2.29 -3.15
C VAL A 99 -24.13 3.55 -4.01
N PHE A 100 -22.98 3.83 -4.62
CA PHE A 100 -22.84 4.90 -5.61
C PHE A 100 -22.78 4.26 -6.99
N ALA A 101 -23.70 4.62 -7.86
CA ALA A 101 -23.75 4.08 -9.21
C ALA A 101 -24.31 5.14 -10.19
N PRO A 102 -23.85 5.13 -11.46
CA PRO A 102 -24.38 6.06 -12.45
C PRO A 102 -25.84 5.72 -12.76
N GLU A 103 -26.69 6.74 -12.91
CA GLU A 103 -28.02 6.55 -13.44
C GLU A 103 -27.94 6.17 -14.93
N LYS A 104 -28.32 4.93 -15.23
CA LYS A 104 -28.25 4.39 -16.59
C LYS A 104 -29.48 3.52 -16.86
N GLU A 105 -30.10 3.73 -18.03
CA GLU A 105 -31.22 2.93 -18.50
C GLU A 105 -30.88 1.44 -18.52
N GLY A 106 -31.77 0.61 -17.99
CA GLY A 106 -31.60 -0.84 -17.90
C GLY A 106 -30.76 -1.34 -16.73
N LEU A 107 -30.18 -0.45 -15.88
CA LEU A 107 -29.54 -0.85 -14.63
C LEU A 107 -30.58 -0.96 -13.49
N VAL A 108 -30.60 -2.13 -12.87
CA VAL A 108 -31.41 -2.37 -11.66
C VAL A 108 -30.50 -2.30 -10.44
N TYR A 109 -30.76 -1.35 -9.57
CA TYR A 109 -30.03 -1.19 -8.31
C TYR A 109 -30.62 -2.08 -7.21
N PRO A 110 -29.79 -2.60 -6.30
CA PRO A 110 -30.28 -3.40 -5.20
C PRO A 110 -31.12 -2.53 -4.25
N THR A 111 -32.25 -3.06 -3.80
CA THR A 111 -33.04 -2.43 -2.73
C THR A 111 -32.34 -2.57 -1.39
N LYS A 112 -32.79 -1.80 -0.38
CA LYS A 112 -32.29 -1.90 1.00
C LYS A 112 -32.43 -3.34 1.53
N GLU A 113 -33.60 -3.94 1.31
CA GLU A 113 -33.91 -5.30 1.75
C GLU A 113 -32.95 -6.31 1.13
N ARG A 114 -32.69 -6.15 -0.18
CA ARG A 114 -31.74 -7.03 -0.89
C ARG A 114 -30.30 -6.89 -0.37
N LEU A 115 -29.87 -5.68 -0.03
CA LEU A 115 -28.53 -5.45 0.57
C LEU A 115 -28.43 -6.13 1.94
N LEU A 116 -29.44 -5.98 2.79
CA LEU A 116 -29.46 -6.62 4.12
C LEU A 116 -29.50 -8.17 4.01
N GLU A 117 -30.29 -8.69 3.09
CA GLU A 117 -30.34 -10.13 2.81
C GLU A 117 -28.97 -10.67 2.37
N LEU A 118 -28.27 -9.98 1.46
CA LEU A 118 -26.93 -10.36 1.02
C LEU A 118 -25.91 -10.36 2.16
N VAL A 119 -25.99 -9.40 3.07
CA VAL A 119 -25.14 -9.38 4.26
C VAL A 119 -25.43 -10.58 5.16
N ALA A 120 -26.71 -10.84 5.45
CA ALA A 120 -27.13 -11.98 6.28
C ALA A 120 -26.72 -13.31 5.65
N GLN A 121 -26.88 -13.45 4.33
CA GLN A 121 -26.45 -14.64 3.59
C GLN A 121 -24.96 -14.89 3.73
N VAL A 122 -24.13 -13.87 3.50
CA VAL A 122 -22.66 -14.00 3.61
C VAL A 122 -22.24 -14.32 5.04
N LYS A 123 -22.89 -13.73 6.04
CA LYS A 123 -22.61 -14.06 7.45
C LYS A 123 -22.93 -15.49 7.82
N ALA A 124 -23.86 -16.13 7.12
CA ALA A 124 -24.22 -17.54 7.31
C ALA A 124 -23.34 -18.50 6.49
N GLU A 125 -22.57 -18.00 5.51
CA GLU A 125 -21.68 -18.82 4.69
C GLU A 125 -20.50 -19.36 5.52
N GLU A 126 -20.06 -20.57 5.23
CA GLU A 126 -18.75 -21.06 5.62
C GLU A 126 -17.71 -20.44 4.68
N ILE A 127 -16.76 -19.69 5.25
CA ILE A 127 -15.77 -18.93 4.50
C ILE A 127 -14.40 -19.46 4.85
N GLU A 128 -13.71 -20.01 3.86
CA GLU A 128 -12.35 -20.50 4.00
C GLU A 128 -11.35 -19.35 4.22
N PRO A 129 -10.28 -19.57 4.99
CA PRO A 129 -9.21 -18.58 5.14
C PRO A 129 -8.57 -18.27 3.79
N TYR A 130 -8.01 -17.07 3.68
CA TYR A 130 -7.24 -16.68 2.50
C TYR A 130 -5.94 -17.50 2.43
N VAL A 131 -5.64 -18.03 1.25
CA VAL A 131 -4.37 -18.73 0.97
C VAL A 131 -3.49 -17.79 0.15
N ASP A 132 -2.39 -17.35 0.74
CA ASP A 132 -1.40 -16.51 0.08
C ASP A 132 -0.57 -17.35 -0.90
N LYS A 133 -0.77 -17.14 -2.20
CA LYS A 133 -0.09 -17.88 -3.27
C LYS A 133 1.10 -17.10 -3.85
N VAL A 134 1.77 -16.31 -3.04
CA VAL A 134 2.97 -15.61 -3.47
C VAL A 134 4.11 -16.61 -3.66
N SER A 135 4.75 -16.57 -4.81
CA SER A 135 5.98 -17.34 -5.06
C SER A 135 7.16 -16.59 -4.46
N ASP A 136 8.01 -17.28 -3.72
CA ASP A 136 9.30 -16.77 -3.25
C ASP A 136 10.40 -16.88 -4.32
N GLU A 137 10.06 -17.45 -5.49
CA GLU A 137 10.98 -17.55 -6.60
C GLU A 137 11.28 -16.15 -7.16
N PRO A 138 12.55 -15.83 -7.42
CA PRO A 138 12.89 -14.56 -8.04
C PRO A 138 12.31 -14.48 -9.44
N LEU A 139 11.81 -13.28 -9.83
CA LEU A 139 11.24 -13.02 -11.16
C LEU A 139 12.18 -13.42 -12.29
N ILE A 140 13.48 -13.33 -12.06
CA ILE A 140 14.55 -13.75 -12.98
C ILE A 140 15.36 -14.82 -12.26
N SER A 141 15.23 -16.07 -12.69
CA SER A 141 15.93 -17.21 -12.10
C SER A 141 17.44 -17.13 -12.26
N GLN A 142 17.92 -16.49 -13.31
CA GLN A 142 19.34 -16.29 -13.56
C GLN A 142 19.59 -14.84 -13.98
N LEU A 143 20.28 -14.08 -13.13
CA LEU A 143 20.62 -12.71 -13.44
C LEU A 143 21.50 -12.62 -14.68
N PRO A 144 21.20 -11.72 -15.63
CA PRO A 144 22.05 -11.52 -16.80
C PRO A 144 23.42 -10.99 -16.35
N GLN A 145 24.45 -11.38 -17.09
CA GLN A 145 25.80 -10.86 -16.83
C GLN A 145 25.83 -9.35 -17.09
N ALA A 146 26.43 -8.63 -16.13
CA ALA A 146 26.61 -7.19 -16.27
C ALA A 146 27.48 -6.86 -17.48
N GLY A 147 27.01 -5.93 -18.32
CA GLY A 147 27.80 -5.43 -19.44
C GLY A 147 28.99 -4.58 -18.94
N LYS A 148 30.14 -4.73 -19.58
CA LYS A 148 31.30 -3.86 -19.33
C LYS A 148 31.28 -2.66 -20.27
N VAL A 149 31.74 -1.50 -19.81
CA VAL A 149 31.89 -0.33 -20.70
C VAL A 149 32.97 -0.63 -21.75
N VAL A 150 32.58 -0.59 -23.02
CA VAL A 150 33.50 -0.83 -24.17
C VAL A 150 33.79 0.45 -24.95
N LYS A 151 32.95 1.48 -24.82
CA LYS A 151 33.16 2.78 -25.46
C LYS A 151 32.58 3.88 -24.58
N THR A 152 33.28 5.03 -24.54
CA THR A 152 32.85 6.26 -23.89
C THR A 152 32.98 7.42 -24.86
N GLU A 153 31.92 8.19 -25.03
CA GLU A 153 31.85 9.35 -25.95
C GLU A 153 31.26 10.55 -25.22
N ALA A 154 31.60 11.75 -25.69
CA ALA A 154 30.91 12.95 -25.26
C ALA A 154 29.52 12.98 -25.90
N GLY A 155 28.50 13.24 -25.10
CA GLY A 155 27.12 13.42 -25.53
C GLY A 155 26.75 14.91 -25.61
N MET A 156 25.48 15.18 -25.97
CA MET A 156 24.94 16.54 -25.97
C MET A 156 24.78 17.06 -24.52
N TYR A 157 24.84 18.35 -24.35
CA TYR A 157 24.61 19.02 -23.06
C TYR A 157 25.53 18.54 -21.92
N ASP A 158 26.82 18.33 -22.22
CA ASP A 158 27.85 17.87 -21.27
C ASP A 158 27.56 16.49 -20.66
N SER A 159 26.77 15.68 -21.35
CA SER A 159 26.54 14.29 -20.97
C SER A 159 27.67 13.38 -21.43
N LYS A 160 27.80 12.21 -20.83
CA LYS A 160 28.66 11.13 -21.28
C LYS A 160 27.83 9.95 -21.76
N VAL A 161 28.19 9.40 -22.91
CA VAL A 161 27.53 8.22 -23.49
C VAL A 161 28.45 7.03 -23.32
N TYR A 162 28.00 6.02 -22.63
CA TYR A 162 28.70 4.76 -22.45
C TYR A 162 28.01 3.69 -23.29
N THR A 163 28.78 2.95 -24.08
CA THR A 163 28.30 1.75 -24.75
C THR A 163 28.80 0.54 -23.98
N LEU A 164 27.89 -0.35 -23.60
CA LEU A 164 28.21 -1.58 -22.88
C LEU A 164 28.46 -2.75 -23.86
N SER A 165 29.17 -3.76 -23.40
CA SER A 165 29.51 -4.96 -24.19
C SER A 165 28.31 -5.76 -24.70
N ASN A 166 27.13 -5.57 -24.09
CA ASN A 166 25.85 -6.15 -24.51
C ASN A 166 25.04 -5.24 -25.46
N GLY A 167 25.63 -4.14 -25.94
CA GLY A 167 25.00 -3.19 -26.88
C GLY A 167 24.13 -2.12 -26.21
N VAL A 168 23.94 -2.16 -24.89
CA VAL A 168 23.17 -1.13 -24.17
C VAL A 168 23.95 0.19 -24.16
N LYS A 169 23.27 1.29 -24.45
CA LYS A 169 23.80 2.65 -24.32
C LYS A 169 23.28 3.29 -23.02
N VAL A 170 24.18 3.83 -22.23
CA VAL A 170 23.88 4.57 -20.99
C VAL A 170 24.32 6.01 -21.16
N ILE A 171 23.41 6.94 -21.01
CA ILE A 171 23.68 8.37 -21.09
C ILE A 171 23.60 8.93 -19.67
N VAL A 172 24.68 9.54 -19.21
CA VAL A 172 24.78 10.12 -17.87
C VAL A 172 25.04 11.62 -18.01
N LYS A 173 24.17 12.43 -17.41
CA LYS A 173 24.39 13.85 -17.21
C LYS A 173 24.33 14.14 -15.72
N PRO A 174 25.45 14.53 -15.06
CA PRO A 174 25.42 15.06 -13.70
C PRO A 174 24.59 16.36 -13.68
N THR A 175 23.70 16.50 -12.71
CA THR A 175 22.97 17.74 -12.42
C THR A 175 23.10 17.99 -10.92
N ASP A 176 23.16 19.26 -10.54
CA ASP A 176 23.18 19.69 -9.15
C ASP A 176 21.83 19.42 -8.48
#